data_246969d0c4db4fe399d1da1e53dfbe2c
#
_entry.id   246969d0c4db4fe399d1da1e53dfbe2c
#
_cell.length_a   1.000
_cell.length_b   1.000
_cell.length_c   1.000
_cell.angle_alpha   90.00
_cell.angle_beta   90.00
_cell.angle_gamma   90.00
#
_symmetry.space_group_name_H-M   'P 1'
#
loop_
_entity.id
_entity.type
_entity.pdbx_description
1 polymer ?
#
loop_
_entity_poly.entity_id
_entity_poly.type
_entity_poly.pdbx_seq_one_letter_code
_entity_poly.pdbx_strand_id
1 'polypeptide(L)'
;MIRNISISTFVNIIFTLAFVSIFLTFAMFIRYDKERHDLSLQNRYEMIAENFLILFQDHPNAQRLNELYKKFNVKPIEDRDRKLEIINNAQELKITQNYLGTYRVYRFDDMYYIYVQRYGYNIILKDTKHHNYNFAFIIAGFVLSLIIFIFLYEILNRKLRPLKLLNRQIIEFSNGNKDIKLEYKSNDEVGTIAKNFNEAINIINNQSKSKD
;
A
#
# COMPACT_ATOMS: atom_id res chain seq x y z
N MET A 1 -1.88 -20.98 28.38
CA MET A 1 -1.96 -22.25 27.63
C MET A 1 -1.11 -22.17 26.35
N ILE A 2 0.20 -21.88 26.44
CA ILE A 2 1.17 -21.79 25.31
C ILE A 2 2.22 -22.91 25.48
N ARG A 3 1.75 -24.10 25.79
CA ARG A 3 2.63 -25.22 26.09
C ARG A 3 2.79 -26.08 24.84
N ASN A 4 4.00 -26.18 24.31
CA ASN A 4 4.46 -27.06 23.23
C ASN A 4 4.24 -26.64 21.76
N ILE A 5 4.31 -25.34 21.44
CA ILE A 5 4.44 -24.95 20.04
C ILE A 5 5.91 -25.07 19.64
N SER A 6 6.20 -25.80 18.54
CA SER A 6 7.58 -25.87 18.04
C SER A 6 8.05 -24.47 17.62
N ILE A 7 9.32 -24.15 17.81
CA ILE A 7 9.93 -22.87 17.40
C ILE A 7 9.59 -22.55 15.92
N SER A 8 9.59 -23.58 15.07
CA SER A 8 9.21 -23.43 13.67
C SER A 8 7.76 -23.00 13.48
N THR A 9 6.83 -23.58 14.21
CA THR A 9 5.41 -23.24 14.17
C THR A 9 5.19 -21.82 14.69
N PHE A 10 5.88 -21.44 15.77
CA PHE A 10 5.81 -20.09 16.32
C PHE A 10 6.31 -19.03 15.33
N VAL A 11 7.45 -19.29 14.67
CA VAL A 11 8.02 -18.41 13.64
C VAL A 11 7.05 -18.29 12.45
N ASN A 12 6.49 -19.40 11.97
CA ASN A 12 5.53 -19.37 10.87
C ASN A 12 4.28 -18.54 11.24
N ILE A 13 3.79 -18.66 12.48
CA ILE A 13 2.64 -17.85 12.95
C ILE A 13 2.98 -16.37 12.93
N ILE A 14 4.16 -15.98 13.47
CA ILE A 14 4.60 -14.57 13.46
C ILE A 14 4.70 -14.04 12.04
N PHE A 15 5.32 -14.79 11.12
CA PHE A 15 5.44 -14.37 9.73
C PHE A 15 4.10 -14.29 9.01
N THR A 16 3.18 -15.22 9.27
CA THR A 16 1.83 -15.15 8.73
C THR A 16 1.09 -13.91 9.23
N LEU A 17 1.17 -13.60 10.52
CA LEU A 17 0.56 -12.40 11.09
C LEU A 17 1.17 -11.13 10.52
N ALA A 18 2.51 -11.08 10.39
CA ALA A 18 3.19 -9.94 9.77
C ALA A 18 2.81 -9.76 8.30
N PHE A 19 2.68 -10.85 7.53
CA PHE A 19 2.22 -10.81 6.15
C PHE A 19 0.80 -10.24 6.04
N VAL A 20 -0.13 -10.72 6.85
CA VAL A 20 -1.51 -10.20 6.89
C VAL A 20 -1.52 -8.72 7.28
N SER A 21 -0.71 -8.33 8.26
CA SER A 21 -0.60 -6.93 8.69
C SER A 21 -0.09 -6.01 7.56
N ILE A 22 0.94 -6.43 6.81
CA ILE A 22 1.45 -5.69 5.63
C ILE A 22 0.34 -5.52 4.60
N PHE A 23 -0.37 -6.61 4.28
CA PHE A 23 -1.45 -6.57 3.30
C PHE A 23 -2.58 -5.61 3.71
N LEU A 24 -3.02 -5.68 4.96
CA LEU A 24 -4.06 -4.79 5.49
C LEU A 24 -3.61 -3.32 5.48
N THR A 25 -2.37 -3.05 5.86
CA THR A 25 -1.81 -1.69 5.87
C THR A 25 -1.80 -1.10 4.45
N PHE A 26 -1.37 -1.87 3.44
CA PHE A 26 -1.39 -1.41 2.05
C PHE A 26 -2.81 -1.22 1.51
N ALA A 27 -3.74 -2.12 1.84
CA ALA A 27 -5.14 -1.98 1.45
C ALA A 27 -5.77 -0.70 2.03
N MET A 28 -5.51 -0.41 3.32
CA MET A 28 -5.96 0.83 3.96
C MET A 28 -5.29 2.07 3.34
N PHE A 29 -4.00 1.99 3.03
CA PHE A 29 -3.26 3.10 2.41
C PHE A 29 -3.81 3.43 1.02
N ILE A 30 -4.07 2.42 0.18
CA ILE A 30 -4.68 2.61 -1.16
C ILE A 30 -6.02 3.32 -1.04
N ARG A 31 -6.87 2.87 -0.11
CA ARG A 31 -8.18 3.48 0.12
C ARG A 31 -8.06 4.94 0.56
N TYR A 32 -7.21 5.20 1.54
CA TYR A 32 -6.97 6.54 2.05
C TYR A 32 -6.42 7.49 1.00
N ASP A 33 -5.43 7.04 0.21
CA ASP A 33 -4.81 7.85 -0.83
C ASP A 33 -5.80 8.17 -1.97
N LYS A 34 -6.66 7.22 -2.33
CA LYS A 34 -7.75 7.44 -3.28
C LYS A 34 -8.75 8.49 -2.76
N GLU A 35 -9.21 8.35 -1.52
CA GLU A 35 -10.13 9.32 -0.91
C GLU A 35 -9.51 10.73 -0.86
N ARG A 36 -8.23 10.84 -0.53
CA ARG A 36 -7.49 12.10 -0.52
C ARG A 36 -7.37 12.72 -1.91
N HIS A 37 -7.12 11.89 -2.92
CA HIS A 37 -7.08 12.33 -4.31
C HIS A 37 -8.44 12.88 -4.76
N ASP A 38 -9.52 12.16 -4.51
CA ASP A 38 -10.88 12.57 -4.85
C ASP A 38 -11.30 13.88 -4.15
N LEU A 39 -10.95 14.04 -2.87
CA LEU A 39 -11.16 15.30 -2.12
C LEU A 39 -10.37 16.46 -2.72
N SER A 40 -9.11 16.22 -3.12
CA SER A 40 -8.28 17.24 -3.76
C SER A 40 -8.87 17.72 -5.10
N LEU A 41 -9.43 16.79 -5.89
CA LEU A 41 -10.14 17.12 -7.13
C LEU A 41 -11.41 17.92 -6.85
N GLN A 42 -12.22 17.51 -5.87
CA GLN A 42 -13.43 18.24 -5.49
C GLN A 42 -13.13 19.68 -5.08
N ASN A 43 -12.15 19.89 -4.20
CA ASN A 43 -11.73 21.22 -3.76
C ASN A 43 -11.23 22.08 -4.95
N ARG A 44 -10.49 21.47 -5.87
CA ARG A 44 -10.04 22.15 -7.09
C ARG A 44 -11.22 22.64 -7.94
N TYR A 45 -12.20 21.77 -8.18
CA TYR A 45 -13.36 22.13 -9.02
C TYR A 45 -14.25 23.16 -8.36
N GLU A 46 -14.42 23.07 -7.05
CA GLU A 46 -15.11 24.10 -6.27
C GLU A 46 -14.42 25.46 -6.39
N MET A 47 -13.11 25.51 -6.19
CA MET A 47 -12.33 26.75 -6.33
C MET A 47 -12.41 27.32 -7.77
N ILE A 48 -12.37 26.48 -8.80
CA ILE A 48 -12.55 26.91 -10.19
C ILE A 48 -13.95 27.50 -10.35
N ALA A 49 -14.99 26.76 -9.98
CA ALA A 49 -16.37 27.18 -10.14
C ALA A 49 -16.67 28.51 -9.43
N GLU A 50 -16.22 28.67 -8.18
CA GLU A 50 -16.40 29.90 -7.40
C GLU A 50 -15.73 31.11 -8.05
N ASN A 51 -14.51 30.98 -8.57
CA ASN A 51 -13.84 32.08 -9.27
C ASN A 51 -14.63 32.51 -10.53
N PHE A 52 -15.21 31.57 -11.29
CA PHE A 52 -16.05 31.90 -12.44
C PHE A 52 -17.40 32.49 -12.00
N LEU A 53 -18.02 31.98 -10.92
CA LEU A 53 -19.26 32.54 -10.38
C LEU A 53 -19.09 33.97 -9.89
N ILE A 54 -17.98 34.29 -9.25
CA ILE A 54 -17.62 35.64 -8.82
C ILE A 54 -17.43 36.55 -10.06
N LEU A 55 -16.69 36.07 -11.07
CA LEU A 55 -16.48 36.83 -12.29
C LEU A 55 -17.80 37.15 -13.01
N PHE A 56 -18.75 36.19 -13.02
CA PHE A 56 -20.08 36.41 -13.65
C PHE A 56 -20.93 37.45 -12.90
N GLN A 57 -20.62 37.74 -11.64
CA GLN A 57 -21.29 38.82 -10.91
C GLN A 57 -20.94 40.19 -11.46
N ASP A 58 -19.70 40.41 -11.89
CA ASP A 58 -19.12 41.69 -12.28
C ASP A 58 -19.21 41.95 -13.81
N HIS A 59 -20.08 41.26 -14.53
CA HIS A 59 -20.16 41.32 -15.98
C HIS A 59 -18.82 41.00 -16.67
N PRO A 60 -18.55 39.71 -16.94
CA PRO A 60 -17.26 39.25 -17.38
C PRO A 60 -16.82 39.84 -18.70
N ASN A 61 -15.61 40.35 -18.76
CA ASN A 61 -14.98 40.71 -20.04
C ASN A 61 -14.08 39.56 -20.53
N ALA A 62 -13.81 39.52 -21.85
CA ALA A 62 -13.02 38.46 -22.46
C ALA A 62 -11.61 38.31 -21.89
N GLN A 63 -11.00 39.42 -21.46
CA GLN A 63 -9.65 39.41 -20.90
C GLN A 63 -9.60 38.66 -19.55
N ARG A 64 -10.50 39.00 -18.63
CA ARG A 64 -10.59 38.32 -17.32
C ARG A 64 -10.95 36.86 -17.43
N LEU A 65 -11.83 36.48 -18.39
CA LEU A 65 -12.14 35.09 -18.69
C LEU A 65 -10.88 34.33 -19.14
N ASN A 66 -10.10 34.90 -20.08
CA ASN A 66 -8.89 34.29 -20.58
C ASN A 66 -7.81 34.15 -19.48
N GLU A 67 -7.73 35.07 -18.56
CA GLU A 67 -6.83 34.97 -17.40
C GLU A 67 -7.21 33.78 -16.50
N LEU A 68 -8.52 33.59 -16.22
CA LEU A 68 -9.00 32.44 -15.44
C LEU A 68 -8.78 31.11 -16.16
N TYR A 69 -9.03 31.04 -17.47
CA TYR A 69 -8.76 29.85 -18.27
C TYR A 69 -7.28 29.42 -18.17
N LYS A 70 -6.37 30.38 -18.29
CA LYS A 70 -4.92 30.11 -18.14
C LYS A 70 -4.55 29.72 -16.71
N LYS A 71 -5.04 30.49 -15.70
CA LYS A 71 -4.73 30.25 -14.29
C LYS A 71 -5.10 28.84 -13.84
N PHE A 72 -6.26 28.36 -14.27
CA PHE A 72 -6.80 27.07 -13.85
C PHE A 72 -6.52 25.92 -14.82
N ASN A 73 -5.89 26.18 -15.97
CA ASN A 73 -5.70 25.20 -17.05
C ASN A 73 -7.03 24.57 -17.47
N VAL A 74 -8.03 25.38 -17.71
CA VAL A 74 -9.34 24.95 -18.21
C VAL A 74 -9.60 25.57 -19.59
N LYS A 75 -10.40 24.90 -20.40
CA LYS A 75 -10.85 25.40 -21.70
C LYS A 75 -12.37 25.44 -21.78
N PRO A 76 -12.97 26.51 -22.27
CA PRO A 76 -14.42 26.54 -22.51
C PRO A 76 -14.78 25.58 -23.63
N ILE A 77 -15.93 24.91 -23.52
CA ILE A 77 -16.55 24.18 -24.61
C ILE A 77 -17.48 25.16 -25.33
N GLU A 78 -17.17 25.48 -26.57
CA GLU A 78 -17.98 26.42 -27.38
C GLU A 78 -19.05 25.69 -28.21
N ASP A 79 -18.73 24.49 -28.67
CA ASP A 79 -19.60 23.65 -29.46
C ASP A 79 -20.90 23.27 -28.69
N ARG A 80 -22.04 23.59 -29.29
CA ARG A 80 -23.36 23.35 -28.70
C ARG A 80 -23.69 21.86 -28.59
N ASP A 81 -23.36 21.10 -29.62
CA ASP A 81 -23.68 19.67 -29.66
C ASP A 81 -22.85 18.91 -28.62
N ARG A 82 -21.57 19.27 -28.46
CA ARG A 82 -20.72 18.73 -27.42
C ARG A 82 -21.18 19.10 -26.01
N LYS A 83 -21.72 20.32 -25.82
CA LYS A 83 -22.32 20.72 -24.52
C LYS A 83 -23.51 19.84 -24.16
N LEU A 84 -24.41 19.62 -25.14
CA LEU A 84 -25.57 18.76 -24.92
C LEU A 84 -25.20 17.31 -24.67
N GLU A 85 -24.23 16.81 -25.41
CA GLU A 85 -23.70 15.45 -25.20
C GLU A 85 -23.16 15.25 -23.78
N ILE A 86 -22.36 16.19 -23.28
CA ILE A 86 -21.81 16.14 -21.90
C ILE A 86 -22.96 16.19 -20.90
N ILE A 87 -23.90 17.11 -21.02
CA ILE A 87 -24.99 17.25 -20.06
C ILE A 87 -25.88 16.00 -20.00
N ASN A 88 -26.12 15.35 -21.14
CA ASN A 88 -27.05 14.23 -21.24
C ASN A 88 -26.40 12.88 -20.89
N ASN A 89 -25.11 12.68 -21.20
CA ASN A 89 -24.45 11.38 -21.12
C ASN A 89 -23.35 11.29 -20.09
N ALA A 90 -22.93 12.42 -19.51
CA ALA A 90 -21.87 12.41 -18.50
C ALA A 90 -22.37 11.95 -17.13
N GLN A 91 -21.49 11.31 -16.39
CA GLN A 91 -21.71 11.02 -14.96
C GLN A 91 -21.61 12.32 -14.17
N GLU A 92 -22.70 12.72 -13.53
CA GLU A 92 -22.68 13.84 -12.60
C GLU A 92 -22.06 13.42 -11.27
N LEU A 93 -20.99 14.12 -10.85
CA LEU A 93 -20.24 13.80 -9.63
C LEU A 93 -20.65 14.68 -8.46
N LYS A 94 -20.98 15.96 -8.71
CA LYS A 94 -21.33 16.93 -7.67
C LYS A 94 -22.24 18.01 -8.26
N ILE A 95 -23.27 18.36 -7.50
CA ILE A 95 -24.08 19.57 -7.73
C ILE A 95 -23.93 20.45 -6.49
N THR A 96 -23.69 21.73 -6.71
CA THR A 96 -23.70 22.72 -5.64
C THR A 96 -24.47 23.95 -6.10
N GLN A 97 -25.41 24.37 -5.27
CA GLN A 97 -26.15 25.61 -5.42
C GLN A 97 -25.97 26.46 -4.18
N ASN A 98 -25.44 27.63 -4.34
CA ASN A 98 -25.22 28.58 -3.27
C ASN A 98 -25.63 29.99 -3.69
N TYR A 99 -25.42 31.01 -2.85
CA TYR A 99 -25.74 32.41 -3.14
C TYR A 99 -24.96 32.98 -4.35
N LEU A 100 -23.84 32.37 -4.72
CA LEU A 100 -23.06 32.78 -5.90
C LEU A 100 -23.65 32.24 -7.21
N GLY A 101 -24.39 31.16 -7.18
CA GLY A 101 -24.97 30.51 -8.37
C GLY A 101 -24.95 28.98 -8.26
N THR A 102 -25.03 28.35 -9.41
CA THR A 102 -25.00 26.86 -9.51
C THR A 102 -23.77 26.40 -10.26
N TYR A 103 -23.13 25.38 -9.75
CA TYR A 103 -22.16 24.63 -10.53
C TYR A 103 -22.39 23.13 -10.41
N ARG A 104 -21.99 22.40 -11.47
CA ARG A 104 -22.03 20.93 -11.55
C ARG A 104 -20.71 20.42 -12.07
N VAL A 105 -20.25 19.29 -11.52
CA VAL A 105 -19.04 18.61 -11.98
C VAL A 105 -19.46 17.32 -12.67
N TYR A 106 -19.01 17.15 -13.90
CA TYR A 106 -19.29 15.98 -14.73
C TYR A 106 -18.01 15.23 -15.06
N ARG A 107 -18.12 13.90 -15.20
CA ARG A 107 -17.06 13.04 -15.76
C ARG A 107 -17.58 12.41 -17.05
N PHE A 108 -16.86 12.64 -18.15
CA PHE A 108 -17.18 12.12 -19.47
C PHE A 108 -15.89 11.82 -20.25
N ASP A 109 -15.77 10.63 -20.85
CA ASP A 109 -14.55 10.17 -21.56
C ASP A 109 -13.26 10.35 -20.74
N ASP A 110 -13.28 9.94 -19.47
CA ASP A 110 -12.17 10.10 -18.51
C ASP A 110 -11.66 11.54 -18.31
N MET A 111 -12.46 12.50 -18.74
CA MET A 111 -12.21 13.93 -18.56
C MET A 111 -13.22 14.53 -17.59
N TYR A 112 -12.80 15.58 -16.91
CA TYR A 112 -13.66 16.33 -16.00
C TYR A 112 -14.14 17.61 -16.66
N TYR A 113 -15.43 17.91 -16.46
CA TYR A 113 -16.09 19.10 -16.95
C TYR A 113 -16.79 19.81 -15.81
N ILE A 114 -16.72 21.14 -15.81
CA ILE A 114 -17.33 21.97 -14.78
C ILE A 114 -18.35 22.86 -15.48
N TYR A 115 -19.63 22.65 -15.21
CA TYR A 115 -20.70 23.53 -15.62
C TYR A 115 -20.90 24.59 -14.56
N VAL A 116 -20.85 25.85 -14.97
CA VAL A 116 -21.05 27.02 -14.10
C VAL A 116 -22.14 27.87 -14.64
N GLN A 117 -23.13 28.25 -13.81
CA GLN A 117 -24.28 29.06 -14.19
C GLN A 117 -24.58 30.15 -13.16
N ARG A 118 -24.71 31.40 -13.63
CA ARG A 118 -25.15 32.54 -12.86
C ARG A 118 -25.73 33.65 -13.76
N TYR A 119 -26.86 34.26 -13.35
CA TYR A 119 -27.47 35.46 -13.99
C TYR A 119 -27.57 35.40 -15.53
N GLY A 120 -27.97 34.26 -16.07
CA GLY A 120 -28.06 34.07 -17.54
C GLY A 120 -26.75 33.68 -18.22
N TYR A 121 -25.60 33.80 -17.55
CA TYR A 121 -24.35 33.27 -18.04
C TYR A 121 -24.24 31.78 -17.69
N ASN A 122 -23.87 30.99 -18.69
CA ASN A 122 -23.56 29.57 -18.50
C ASN A 122 -22.33 29.19 -19.31
N ILE A 123 -21.48 28.36 -18.72
CA ILE A 123 -20.27 27.87 -19.38
C ILE A 123 -19.97 26.44 -18.95
N ILE A 124 -19.49 25.63 -19.87
CA ILE A 124 -18.89 24.33 -19.58
C ILE A 124 -17.39 24.46 -19.79
N LEU A 125 -16.64 24.14 -18.76
CA LEU A 125 -15.18 24.17 -18.72
C LEU A 125 -14.66 22.74 -18.76
N LYS A 126 -13.79 22.43 -19.71
CA LYS A 126 -13.03 21.18 -19.74
C LYS A 126 -11.76 21.38 -18.90
N ASP A 127 -11.53 20.54 -17.89
CA ASP A 127 -10.23 20.51 -17.21
C ASP A 127 -9.19 19.88 -18.14
N THR A 128 -8.15 20.62 -18.47
CA THR A 128 -7.06 20.15 -19.34
C THR A 128 -5.91 19.58 -18.56
N LYS A 129 -5.93 19.68 -17.23
CA LYS A 129 -4.92 19.08 -16.38
C LYS A 129 -5.18 17.57 -16.28
N HIS A 130 -4.19 16.77 -16.66
CA HIS A 130 -4.27 15.32 -16.49
C HIS A 130 -4.18 14.99 -14.99
N HIS A 131 -5.26 14.44 -14.47
CA HIS A 131 -5.35 13.97 -13.08
C HIS A 131 -5.19 12.45 -13.05
N ASN A 132 -4.03 11.96 -13.52
CA ASN A 132 -3.75 10.52 -13.44
C ASN A 132 -3.42 10.16 -12.00
N TYR A 133 -4.28 9.35 -11.39
CA TYR A 133 -3.96 8.68 -10.15
C TYR A 133 -2.82 7.69 -10.39
N ASN A 134 -1.63 8.02 -9.92
CA ASN A 134 -0.44 7.22 -10.21
C ASN A 134 -0.32 6.03 -9.25
N PHE A 135 -1.14 5.01 -9.50
CA PHE A 135 -1.19 3.77 -8.73
C PHE A 135 0.10 2.94 -8.82
N ALA A 136 0.92 3.18 -9.84
CA ALA A 136 2.13 2.40 -10.11
C ALA A 136 3.15 2.46 -8.96
N PHE A 137 3.35 3.63 -8.33
CA PHE A 137 4.27 3.77 -7.19
C PHE A 137 3.80 2.99 -5.97
N ILE A 138 2.49 2.95 -5.72
CA ILE A 138 1.92 2.21 -4.59
C ILE A 138 2.13 0.71 -4.81
N ILE A 139 1.83 0.22 -6.02
CA ILE A 139 2.07 -1.19 -6.38
C ILE A 139 3.55 -1.54 -6.28
N ALA A 140 4.44 -0.69 -6.80
CA ALA A 140 5.88 -0.92 -6.73
C ALA A 140 6.37 -1.01 -5.27
N GLY A 141 5.91 -0.12 -4.39
CA GLY A 141 6.22 -0.16 -2.97
C GLY A 141 5.71 -1.43 -2.28
N PHE A 142 4.50 -1.88 -2.61
CA PHE A 142 3.94 -3.13 -2.11
C PHE A 142 4.76 -4.35 -2.55
N VAL A 143 5.08 -4.45 -3.84
CA VAL A 143 5.88 -5.55 -4.38
C VAL A 143 7.27 -5.59 -3.75
N LEU A 144 7.92 -4.43 -3.61
CA LEU A 144 9.23 -4.33 -2.94
C LEU A 144 9.16 -4.80 -1.48
N SER A 145 8.12 -4.40 -0.75
CA SER A 145 7.87 -4.83 0.63
C SER A 145 7.72 -6.35 0.74
N LEU A 146 7.00 -6.98 -0.19
CA LEU A 146 6.84 -8.43 -0.25
C LEU A 146 8.16 -9.15 -0.54
N ILE A 147 8.98 -8.64 -1.45
CA ILE A 147 10.29 -9.22 -1.77
C ILE A 147 11.19 -9.21 -0.53
N ILE A 148 11.28 -8.07 0.16
CA ILE A 148 12.06 -7.94 1.41
C ILE A 148 11.55 -8.91 2.47
N PHE A 149 10.24 -9.02 2.61
CA PHE A 149 9.61 -9.91 3.60
C PHE A 149 9.92 -11.38 3.34
N ILE A 150 9.82 -11.84 2.08
CA ILE A 150 10.16 -13.21 1.67
C ILE A 150 11.66 -13.49 1.92
N PHE A 151 12.52 -12.52 1.60
CA PHE A 151 13.96 -12.64 1.81
C PHE A 151 14.31 -12.78 3.30
N LEU A 152 13.70 -11.97 4.17
CA LEU A 152 13.87 -12.07 5.62
C LEU A 152 13.37 -13.42 6.16
N TYR A 153 12.21 -13.90 5.69
CA TYR A 153 11.68 -15.21 6.05
C TYR A 153 12.65 -16.34 5.70
N GLU A 154 13.21 -16.31 4.49
CA GLU A 154 14.17 -17.33 4.03
C GLU A 154 15.46 -17.32 4.87
N ILE A 155 16.00 -16.13 5.15
CA ILE A 155 17.19 -16.00 6.03
C ILE A 155 16.90 -16.61 7.40
N LEU A 156 15.77 -16.26 8.01
CA LEU A 156 15.42 -16.74 9.34
C LEU A 156 15.19 -18.26 9.33
N ASN A 157 14.50 -18.79 8.33
CA ASN A 157 14.26 -20.22 8.21
C ASN A 157 15.55 -21.02 8.02
N ARG A 158 16.50 -20.49 7.24
CA ARG A 158 17.85 -21.07 7.13
C ARG A 158 18.61 -21.09 8.46
N LYS A 159 18.53 -20.00 9.23
CA LYS A 159 19.18 -19.91 10.55
C LYS A 159 18.54 -20.81 11.60
N LEU A 160 17.24 -21.08 11.50
CA LEU A 160 16.52 -21.95 12.44
C LEU A 160 16.63 -23.44 12.12
N ARG A 161 16.95 -23.80 10.87
CA ARG A 161 17.08 -25.21 10.43
C ARG A 161 18.11 -25.99 11.27
N PRO A 162 19.32 -25.48 11.56
CA PRO A 162 20.29 -26.17 12.39
C PRO A 162 19.80 -26.43 13.82
N LEU A 163 19.08 -25.47 14.41
CA LEU A 163 18.50 -25.65 15.75
C LEU A 163 17.50 -26.81 15.83
N LYS A 164 16.69 -26.99 14.76
CA LYS A 164 15.77 -28.13 14.66
C LYS A 164 16.53 -29.46 14.60
N LEU A 165 17.61 -29.48 13.81
CA LEU A 165 18.45 -30.67 13.69
C LEU A 165 19.09 -31.02 15.03
N LEU A 166 19.66 -30.03 15.70
CA LEU A 166 20.29 -30.15 17.02
C LEU A 166 19.31 -30.68 18.06
N ASN A 167 18.13 -30.13 18.14
CA ASN A 167 17.07 -30.59 19.04
C ASN A 167 16.68 -32.05 18.79
N ARG A 168 16.54 -32.43 17.51
CA ARG A 168 16.24 -33.84 17.15
C ARG A 168 17.35 -34.78 17.59
N GLN A 169 18.59 -34.45 17.37
CA GLN A 169 19.76 -35.27 17.78
C GLN A 169 19.89 -35.35 19.30
N ILE A 170 19.59 -34.29 20.05
CA ILE A 170 19.52 -34.33 21.51
C ILE A 170 18.46 -35.33 22.01
N ILE A 171 17.29 -35.35 21.38
CA ILE A 171 16.22 -36.29 21.69
C ILE A 171 16.64 -37.72 21.38
N GLU A 172 17.29 -37.99 20.24
CA GLU A 172 17.80 -39.32 19.86
C GLU A 172 18.86 -39.81 20.85
N PHE A 173 19.76 -38.92 21.32
CA PHE A 173 20.73 -39.25 22.39
C PHE A 173 20.03 -39.59 23.70
N SER A 174 19.04 -38.81 24.10
CA SER A 174 18.22 -39.05 25.30
C SER A 174 17.48 -40.39 25.26
N ASN A 175 17.15 -40.87 24.08
CA ASN A 175 16.48 -42.16 23.83
C ASN A 175 17.47 -43.35 23.79
N GLY A 176 18.75 -43.13 24.11
CA GLY A 176 19.75 -44.20 24.28
C GLY A 176 20.66 -44.39 23.06
N ASN A 177 20.56 -43.64 22.00
CA ASN A 177 21.51 -43.67 20.90
C ASN A 177 22.79 -42.93 21.25
N LYS A 178 23.81 -43.65 21.78
CA LYS A 178 25.04 -43.07 22.30
C LYS A 178 26.06 -42.67 21.20
N ASP A 179 25.86 -43.12 19.95
CA ASP A 179 26.83 -42.90 18.87
C ASP A 179 26.51 -41.65 18.03
N ILE A 180 25.71 -40.74 18.55
CA ILE A 180 25.32 -39.51 17.84
C ILE A 180 26.45 -38.49 17.91
N LYS A 181 26.83 -37.96 16.75
CA LYS A 181 27.74 -36.81 16.62
C LYS A 181 27.03 -35.68 15.90
N LEU A 182 27.03 -34.51 16.51
CA LEU A 182 26.49 -33.32 15.90
C LEU A 182 27.42 -32.78 14.81
N GLU A 183 27.07 -32.97 13.55
CA GLU A 183 27.84 -32.48 12.41
C GLU A 183 27.37 -31.07 12.00
N TYR A 184 27.45 -30.10 12.90
CA TYR A 184 27.20 -28.72 12.58
C TYR A 184 28.46 -27.87 12.76
N LYS A 185 29.10 -27.50 11.65
CA LYS A 185 30.29 -26.65 11.63
C LYS A 185 29.90 -25.22 11.28
N SER A 186 29.74 -24.38 12.29
CA SER A 186 29.55 -22.95 12.13
C SER A 186 30.25 -22.22 13.29
N ASN A 187 30.67 -20.98 13.07
CA ASN A 187 31.28 -20.14 14.09
C ASN A 187 30.22 -19.23 14.78
N ASP A 188 28.96 -19.62 14.71
CA ASP A 188 27.86 -18.94 15.40
C ASP A 188 27.50 -19.62 16.73
N GLU A 189 26.51 -19.10 17.45
CA GLU A 189 26.05 -19.61 18.74
C GLU A 189 25.59 -21.07 18.64
N VAL A 190 24.99 -21.45 17.49
CA VAL A 190 24.50 -22.81 17.24
C VAL A 190 25.68 -23.77 17.08
N GLY A 191 26.74 -23.35 16.40
CA GLY A 191 28.00 -24.11 16.31
C GLY A 191 28.67 -24.31 17.66
N THR A 192 28.67 -23.28 18.52
CA THR A 192 29.17 -23.36 19.89
C THR A 192 28.38 -24.36 20.73
N ILE A 193 27.05 -24.35 20.64
CA ILE A 193 26.15 -25.31 21.32
C ILE A 193 26.44 -26.73 20.83
N ALA A 194 26.57 -26.95 19.51
CA ALA A 194 26.87 -28.25 18.93
C ALA A 194 28.21 -28.80 19.42
N LYS A 195 29.25 -27.96 19.53
CA LYS A 195 30.56 -28.33 20.04
C LYS A 195 30.49 -28.75 21.51
N ASN A 196 29.88 -27.92 22.34
CA ASN A 196 29.74 -28.21 23.80
C ASN A 196 28.94 -29.49 24.03
N PHE A 197 27.89 -29.75 23.21
CA PHE A 197 27.13 -30.98 23.30
C PHE A 197 27.95 -32.22 22.91
N ASN A 198 28.76 -32.17 21.85
CA ASN A 198 29.64 -33.25 21.45
C ASN A 198 30.70 -33.54 22.54
N GLU A 199 31.24 -32.51 23.18
CA GLU A 199 32.17 -32.67 24.32
C GLU A 199 31.49 -33.36 25.51
N ALA A 200 30.25 -32.98 25.85
CA ALA A 200 29.47 -33.62 26.89
C ALA A 200 29.18 -35.11 26.61
N ILE A 201 28.80 -35.44 25.35
CA ILE A 201 28.60 -36.83 24.91
C ILE A 201 29.87 -37.64 25.08
N ASN A 202 31.04 -37.10 24.68
CA ASN A 202 32.32 -37.82 24.80
C ASN A 202 32.67 -38.10 26.27
N ILE A 203 32.42 -37.14 27.17
CA ILE A 203 32.64 -37.33 28.62
C ILE A 203 31.74 -38.45 29.15
N ILE A 204 30.43 -38.43 28.83
CA ILE A 204 29.47 -39.45 29.28
C ILE A 204 29.85 -40.84 28.75
N ASN A 205 30.20 -40.95 27.46
CA ASN A 205 30.61 -42.24 26.88
C ASN A 205 31.91 -42.79 27.50
N ASN A 206 32.88 -41.92 27.82
CA ASN A 206 34.11 -42.34 28.48
C ASN A 206 33.86 -42.78 29.92
N GLN A 207 32.97 -42.10 30.67
CA GLN A 207 32.59 -42.51 32.01
C GLN A 207 31.82 -43.83 32.06
N SER A 208 31.00 -44.10 31.05
CA SER A 208 30.30 -45.38 30.92
C SER A 208 31.27 -46.55 30.68
N LYS A 209 32.27 -46.36 29.83
CA LYS A 209 33.30 -47.39 29.51
C LYS A 209 34.26 -47.65 30.65
N SER A 210 34.40 -46.76 31.63
CA SER A 210 35.27 -46.95 32.80
C SER A 210 34.57 -47.63 33.96
N LYS A 211 33.29 -47.92 33.88
CA LYS A 211 32.49 -48.60 34.91
C LYS A 211 32.13 -50.06 34.58
N ASP A 212 32.40 -50.48 33.35
CA ASP A 212 32.36 -51.87 32.90
C ASP A 212 33.77 -52.48 32.96
#